data_af67c5909a2ce8e5ea33b0b37a3c5bb4
#
_entry.id   af67c5909a2ce8e5ea33b0b37a3c5bb4
#
_cell.length_a   1.000
_cell.length_b   1.000
_cell.length_c   1.000
_cell.angle_alpha   90.00
_cell.angle_beta   90.00
_cell.angle_gamma   90.00
#
_symmetry.space_group_name_H-M   'P 1'
#
loop_
_entity.id
_entity.type
_entity.pdbx_description
1 polymer ?
#
loop_
_entity_poly.entity_id
_entity_poly.type
_entity_poly.pdbx_seq_one_letter_code
_entity_poly.pdbx_strand_id
1 'polypeptide(L)'
;MFTHLNAHSIYSKMRGTIPLMKLITRAKDLHMSHIALTEVNGLWGFIRFVQLAKEQGIKPIAGTNLVTTMNDIILLVENQTGYENMCRIISRVHNDPDVSISNLLRPLYSGLFI
;
A
#
# COMPACT_ATOMS: atom_id res chain seq x y z
N MET A 1 -12.46 -6.49 16.02
CA MET A 1 -11.20 -6.93 15.40
C MET A 1 -10.47 -5.73 14.79
N PHE A 2 -9.19 -5.61 15.04
CA PHE A 2 -8.40 -4.48 14.55
C PHE A 2 -7.74 -4.86 13.21
N THR A 3 -7.77 -3.94 12.23
CA THR A 3 -7.05 -4.08 10.96
C THR A 3 -6.13 -2.89 10.79
N HIS A 4 -4.84 -3.15 10.58
CA HIS A 4 -3.86 -2.10 10.36
C HIS A 4 -3.83 -1.72 8.88
N LEU A 5 -4.15 -0.47 8.56
CA LEU A 5 -4.32 0.01 7.18
C LEU A 5 -3.17 0.87 6.67
N ASN A 6 -2.15 1.11 7.48
CA ASN A 6 -0.99 1.89 7.06
C ASN A 6 0.27 1.26 7.63
N ALA A 7 0.90 0.39 6.86
CA ALA A 7 2.11 -0.31 7.30
C ALA A 7 3.21 -0.19 6.25
N HIS A 8 4.42 0.08 6.70
CA HIS A 8 5.61 0.15 5.86
C HIS A 8 6.61 -0.92 6.29
N SER A 9 7.32 -1.47 5.33
CA SER A 9 8.39 -2.45 5.57
C SER A 9 9.76 -1.85 5.25
N ILE A 10 10.79 -2.69 5.31
CA ILE A 10 12.16 -2.28 4.92
C ILE A 10 12.25 -1.82 3.47
N TYR A 11 11.26 -2.15 2.63
CA TYR A 11 11.22 -1.74 1.24
C TYR A 11 10.82 -0.27 1.06
N SER A 12 10.27 0.37 2.10
CA SER A 12 10.00 1.81 2.11
C SER A 12 11.19 2.55 2.69
N LYS A 13 12.02 3.11 1.82
CA LYS A 13 13.22 3.83 2.22
C LYS A 13 12.89 4.91 3.25
N MET A 14 13.62 4.92 4.37
CA MET A 14 13.54 5.92 5.44
C MET A 14 12.21 5.96 6.21
N ARG A 15 11.24 5.09 5.90
CA ARG A 15 9.95 5.06 6.59
C ARG A 15 9.63 3.73 7.23
N GLY A 16 10.20 2.64 6.73
CA GLY A 16 9.95 1.30 7.26
C GLY A 16 11.23 0.65 7.74
N THR A 17 11.17 0.01 8.90
CA THR A 17 12.31 -0.69 9.49
C THR A 17 12.02 -2.16 9.76
N ILE A 18 10.80 -2.60 9.49
CA ILE A 18 10.33 -3.95 9.83
C ILE A 18 10.38 -4.86 8.61
N PRO A 19 11.07 -6.00 8.66
CA PRO A 19 10.98 -7.01 7.60
C PRO A 19 9.54 -7.52 7.46
N LEU A 20 9.15 -7.87 6.23
CA LEU A 20 7.78 -8.32 5.93
C LEU A 20 7.32 -9.47 6.83
N MET A 21 8.18 -10.45 7.08
CA MET A 21 7.82 -11.60 7.93
C MET A 21 7.50 -11.19 9.35
N LYS A 22 8.26 -10.25 9.91
CA LYS A 22 8.00 -9.72 11.25
C LYS A 22 6.67 -8.95 11.31
N LEU A 23 6.38 -8.19 10.27
CA LEU A 23 5.12 -7.45 10.18
C LEU A 23 3.92 -8.40 10.20
N ILE A 24 3.98 -9.47 9.41
CA ILE A 24 2.92 -10.47 9.33
C ILE A 24 2.82 -11.27 10.61
N THR A 25 3.94 -11.67 11.20
CA THR A 25 3.96 -12.39 12.48
C THR A 25 3.33 -11.54 13.58
N ARG A 26 3.63 -10.25 13.61
CA ARG A 26 3.05 -9.32 14.58
C ARG A 26 1.53 -9.20 14.40
N ALA A 27 1.07 -9.10 13.15
CA ALA A 27 -0.35 -9.06 12.85
C ALA A 27 -1.06 -10.33 13.34
N LYS A 28 -0.46 -11.48 13.14
CA LYS A 28 -0.98 -12.76 13.62
C LYS A 28 -1.04 -12.81 15.15
N ASP A 29 0.01 -12.37 15.82
CA ASP A 29 0.07 -12.31 17.28
C ASP A 29 -0.99 -11.40 17.88
N LEU A 30 -1.37 -10.34 17.16
CA LEU A 30 -2.40 -9.40 17.56
C LEU A 30 -3.79 -9.81 17.09
N HIS A 31 -3.94 -11.03 16.54
CA HIS A 31 -5.19 -11.60 16.06
C HIS A 31 -5.86 -10.79 14.95
N MET A 32 -5.10 -10.13 14.10
CA MET A 32 -5.62 -9.43 12.93
C MET A 32 -5.97 -10.44 11.85
N SER A 33 -7.11 -10.25 11.18
CA SER A 33 -7.50 -11.09 10.02
C SER A 33 -7.00 -10.51 8.70
N HIS A 34 -6.78 -9.22 8.65
CA HIS A 34 -6.35 -8.49 7.46
C HIS A 34 -5.23 -7.53 7.84
N ILE A 35 -4.36 -7.24 6.88
CA ILE A 35 -3.35 -6.20 7.02
C ILE A 35 -3.07 -5.56 5.66
N ALA A 36 -2.95 -4.25 5.62
CA ALA A 36 -2.57 -3.52 4.41
C ALA A 36 -1.09 -3.21 4.45
N LEU A 37 -0.41 -3.42 3.32
CA LEU A 37 0.95 -2.94 3.13
C LEU A 37 0.87 -1.69 2.26
N THR A 38 1.35 -0.56 2.77
CA THR A 38 1.29 0.73 2.09
C THR A 38 2.68 1.34 1.99
N GLU A 39 3.51 0.76 1.13
CA GLU A 39 4.86 1.26 0.89
C GLU A 39 4.82 2.64 0.22
N VAL A 40 5.87 3.43 0.44
CA VAL A 40 5.93 4.80 -0.09
C VAL A 40 6.10 4.80 -1.61
N ASN A 41 5.16 5.40 -2.31
CA ASN A 41 5.18 5.58 -3.78
C ASN A 41 5.51 4.30 -4.54
N GLY A 42 5.02 3.16 -4.08
CA GLY A 42 5.32 1.92 -4.76
C GLY A 42 4.59 0.73 -4.19
N LEU A 43 4.89 -0.42 -4.77
CA LEU A 43 4.38 -1.72 -4.35
C LEU A 43 5.57 -2.64 -4.02
N TRP A 44 6.59 -2.06 -3.42
CA TRP A 44 7.83 -2.75 -3.08
C TRP A 44 7.53 -3.93 -2.15
N GLY A 45 7.89 -5.12 -2.58
CA GLY A 45 7.68 -6.31 -1.77
C GLY A 45 6.24 -6.79 -1.64
N PHE A 46 5.27 -6.21 -2.38
CA PHE A 46 3.86 -6.60 -2.27
C PHE A 46 3.64 -8.06 -2.63
N ILE A 47 4.27 -8.57 -3.67
CA ILE A 47 4.14 -9.99 -4.08
C ILE A 47 4.60 -10.92 -2.95
N ARG A 48 5.76 -10.62 -2.36
CA ARG A 48 6.28 -11.39 -1.22
C ARG A 48 5.37 -11.28 -0.01
N PHE A 49 4.83 -10.09 0.24
CA PHE A 49 3.87 -9.85 1.31
C PHE A 49 2.62 -10.72 1.16
N VAL A 50 2.06 -10.80 -0.06
CA VAL A 50 0.89 -11.64 -0.34
C VAL A 50 1.20 -13.10 -0.03
N GLN A 51 2.35 -13.61 -0.48
CA GLN A 51 2.76 -14.98 -0.22
C GLN A 51 2.85 -15.27 1.27
N LEU A 52 3.55 -14.42 2.01
CA LEU A 52 3.76 -14.60 3.45
C LEU A 52 2.45 -14.48 4.23
N ALA A 53 1.59 -13.53 3.87
CA ALA A 53 0.30 -13.35 4.53
C ALA A 53 -0.60 -14.58 4.34
N LYS A 54 -0.66 -15.12 3.13
CA LYS A 54 -1.45 -16.33 2.83
C LYS A 54 -0.95 -17.52 3.63
N GLU A 55 0.36 -17.70 3.76
CA GLU A 55 0.95 -18.78 4.56
C GLU A 55 0.51 -18.70 6.03
N GLN A 56 0.29 -17.50 6.55
CA GLN A 56 -0.09 -17.28 7.94
C GLN A 56 -1.59 -17.11 8.14
N GLY A 57 -2.39 -17.28 7.09
CA GLY A 57 -3.85 -17.16 7.18
C GLY A 57 -4.35 -15.72 7.34
N ILE A 58 -3.56 -14.74 6.97
CA ILE A 58 -3.92 -13.32 7.02
C ILE A 58 -4.23 -12.83 5.61
N LYS A 59 -5.30 -12.05 5.45
CA LYS A 59 -5.71 -11.50 4.15
C LYS A 59 -4.95 -10.21 3.87
N PRO A 60 -4.15 -10.17 2.79
CA PRO A 60 -3.42 -8.96 2.43
C PRO A 60 -4.33 -7.94 1.74
N ILE A 61 -4.08 -6.67 2.01
CA ILE A 61 -4.74 -5.55 1.33
C ILE A 61 -3.65 -4.77 0.60
N ALA A 62 -3.82 -4.59 -0.71
CA ALA A 62 -2.89 -3.80 -1.51
C ALA A 62 -3.13 -2.31 -1.27
N GLY A 63 -2.05 -1.54 -1.18
CA GLY A 63 -2.14 -0.11 -1.02
C GLY A 63 -0.80 0.55 -1.24
N THR A 64 -0.81 1.87 -1.20
CA THR A 64 0.41 2.67 -1.24
C THR A 64 0.24 3.94 -0.42
N ASN A 65 1.33 4.41 0.17
CA ASN A 65 1.40 5.73 0.77
C ASN A 65 1.92 6.68 -0.31
N LEU A 66 1.02 7.43 -0.92
CA LEU A 66 1.34 8.30 -2.05
C LEU A 66 1.85 9.64 -1.53
N VAL A 67 3.12 9.91 -1.76
CA VAL A 67 3.78 11.14 -1.30
C VAL A 67 4.20 11.95 -2.52
N THR A 68 3.73 13.19 -2.57
CA THR A 68 4.14 14.17 -3.58
C THR A 68 4.73 15.39 -2.86
N THR A 69 5.16 16.39 -3.61
CA THR A 69 5.69 17.62 -3.03
C THR A 69 4.71 18.29 -2.06
N MET A 70 3.40 18.21 -2.36
CA MET A 70 2.36 18.90 -1.59
C MET A 70 1.46 17.99 -0.76
N ASN A 71 1.51 16.67 -0.97
CA ASN A 71 0.50 15.77 -0.39
C ASN A 71 1.12 14.47 0.12
N ASP A 72 0.46 13.89 1.12
CA ASP A 72 0.79 12.59 1.69
C ASP A 72 -0.54 11.89 1.99
N ILE A 73 -0.93 10.94 1.13
CA ILE A 73 -2.20 10.24 1.26
C ILE A 73 -2.02 8.73 1.17
N ILE A 74 -2.98 7.99 1.72
CA ILE A 74 -3.00 6.53 1.65
C ILE A 74 -4.06 6.11 0.61
N LEU A 75 -3.67 5.26 -0.33
CA LEU A 75 -4.59 4.63 -1.28
C LEU A 75 -4.70 3.15 -0.95
N LEU A 76 -5.92 2.64 -0.86
CA LEU A 76 -6.18 1.23 -0.66
C LEU A 76 -6.97 0.68 -1.85
N VAL A 77 -6.61 -0.53 -2.29
CA VAL A 77 -7.23 -1.17 -3.44
C VAL A 77 -8.48 -1.93 -3.02
N GLU A 78 -9.59 -1.67 -3.72
CA GLU A 78 -10.86 -2.37 -3.52
C GLU A 78 -10.98 -3.57 -4.46
N ASN A 79 -10.52 -3.44 -5.72
CA ASN A 79 -10.69 -4.47 -6.75
C ASN A 79 -9.58 -4.39 -7.80
N GLN A 80 -9.64 -5.25 -8.81
CA GLN A 80 -8.62 -5.31 -9.87
C GLN A 80 -8.49 -3.98 -10.62
N THR A 81 -9.60 -3.29 -10.90
CA THR A 81 -9.56 -1.96 -11.53
C THR A 81 -8.79 -0.96 -10.67
N GLY A 82 -9.01 -0.99 -9.36
CA GLY A 82 -8.27 -0.14 -8.42
C GLY A 82 -6.79 -0.44 -8.42
N TYR A 83 -6.41 -1.71 -8.47
CA TYR A 83 -5.00 -2.12 -8.54
C TYR A 83 -4.33 -1.56 -9.80
N GLU A 84 -4.96 -1.70 -10.95
CA GLU A 84 -4.45 -1.17 -12.21
C GLU A 84 -4.33 0.36 -12.17
N ASN A 85 -5.34 1.03 -11.65
CA ASN A 85 -5.32 2.48 -11.50
C ASN A 85 -4.23 2.94 -10.53
N MET A 86 -4.04 2.23 -9.43
CA MET A 86 -2.98 2.53 -8.48
C MET A 86 -1.58 2.42 -9.13
N CYS A 87 -1.37 1.40 -9.96
CA CYS A 87 -0.11 1.26 -10.68
C CYS A 87 0.13 2.45 -11.63
N ARG A 88 -0.91 2.92 -12.31
CA ARG A 88 -0.81 4.11 -13.18
C ARG A 88 -0.51 5.36 -12.38
N ILE A 89 -1.15 5.53 -11.24
CA ILE A 89 -0.94 6.67 -10.34
C ILE A 89 0.50 6.69 -9.84
N ILE A 90 1.01 5.56 -9.37
CA ILE A 90 2.39 5.44 -8.88
C ILE A 90 3.37 5.81 -9.98
N SER A 91 3.18 5.32 -11.20
CA SER A 91 4.04 5.63 -12.34
C SER A 91 4.05 7.13 -12.65
N ARG A 92 2.90 7.78 -12.56
CA ARG A 92 2.78 9.23 -12.78
C ARG A 92 3.53 10.03 -11.72
N VAL A 93 3.43 9.62 -10.46
CA VAL A 93 4.14 10.29 -9.37
C VAL A 93 5.66 10.15 -9.52
N HIS A 94 6.14 8.98 -9.95
CA HIS A 94 7.56 8.78 -10.21
C HIS A 94 8.08 9.66 -11.35
N ASN A 95 7.26 9.88 -12.38
CA ASN A 95 7.64 10.73 -13.51
C ASN A 95 7.54 12.23 -13.19
N ASP A 96 6.61 12.61 -12.30
CA ASP A 96 6.38 14.00 -11.94
C ASP A 96 5.96 14.10 -10.46
N PRO A 97 6.94 14.26 -9.54
CA PRO A 97 6.64 14.39 -8.10
C PRO A 97 5.82 15.62 -7.74
N ASP A 98 5.74 16.60 -8.63
CA ASP A 98 4.98 17.84 -8.42
C ASP A 98 3.55 17.75 -8.95
N VAL A 99 3.15 16.60 -9.49
CA VAL A 99 1.81 16.40 -10.03
C VAL A 99 0.73 16.69 -8.98
N SER A 100 -0.36 17.33 -9.40
CA SER A 100 -1.51 17.57 -8.53
C SER A 100 -2.25 16.24 -8.28
N ILE A 101 -2.39 15.88 -7.01
CA ILE A 101 -3.14 14.68 -6.61
C ILE A 101 -4.58 14.73 -7.14
N SER A 102 -5.24 15.88 -7.05
CA SER A 102 -6.61 16.04 -7.55
C SER A 102 -6.72 15.73 -9.05
N ASN A 103 -5.79 16.26 -9.84
CA ASN A 103 -5.77 16.02 -11.28
C ASN A 103 -5.46 14.57 -11.63
N LEU A 104 -4.62 13.94 -10.81
CA LEU A 104 -4.22 12.55 -11.01
C LEU A 104 -5.36 11.57 -10.66
N LEU A 105 -6.04 11.80 -9.54
CA LEU A 105 -7.10 10.89 -9.05
C LEU A 105 -8.39 11.04 -9.83
N ARG A 106 -8.70 12.22 -10.35
CA ARG A 106 -9.96 12.47 -11.04
C ARG A 106 -10.28 11.43 -12.11
N PRO A 107 -9.36 11.05 -13.01
CA PRO A 107 -9.61 9.99 -13.97
C PRO A 107 -9.35 8.58 -13.46
N LEU A 108 -8.65 8.40 -12.34
CA LEU A 108 -8.11 7.11 -11.91
C LEU A 108 -8.58 6.64 -10.52
N TYR A 109 -9.61 7.25 -9.95
CA TYR A 109 -10.02 6.91 -8.57
C TYR A 109 -10.82 5.61 -8.45
N SER A 110 -11.35 5.09 -9.55
CA SER A 110 -12.22 3.91 -9.53
C SER A 110 -11.53 2.70 -8.91
N GLY A 111 -12.21 2.04 -7.99
CA GLY A 111 -11.70 0.85 -7.30
C GLY A 111 -10.71 1.16 -6.18
N LEU A 112 -10.60 2.42 -5.75
CA LEU A 112 -9.67 2.86 -4.70
C LEU A 112 -10.43 3.52 -3.54
N PHE A 113 -9.93 3.27 -2.32
CA PHE A 113 -10.24 4.04 -1.12
C PHE A 113 -9.10 5.02 -0.86
N ILE A 114 -9.43 6.22 -0.48
CA ILE A 114 -8.45 7.29 -0.26
C ILE A 114 -8.42 7.71 1.21
#